data_f3cc6dcd6f1ecee01485b8080d0526b6
#
_entry.id   f3cc6dcd6f1ecee01485b8080d0526b6
#
_cell.length_a   1.000
_cell.length_b   1.000
_cell.length_c   1.000
_cell.angle_alpha   90.00
_cell.angle_beta   90.00
_cell.angle_gamma   90.00
#
_symmetry.space_group_name_H-M   'P 1'
#
loop_
_entity.id
_entity.type
_entity.pdbx_description
1 polymer ?
#
loop_
_entity_poly.entity_id
_entity_poly.type
_entity_poly.pdbx_seq_one_letter_code
_entity_poly.pdbx_strand_id
1 'polypeptide(L)'
;MLDLALTSDQEQLVATVRDFCAREFAPTIGANDRAGHHDPEIFAKLASIGLPGACFPQRYGGHGLDYLSLGLVCEELEYVDTVFRTVLSVHIGLVGMGLYTWATEDQKQRWLVPMARGEKLACYGLTEPNAGSDVASMQATARRQGNTYLLNGQKVWVSDADTADFLLVFAKTDPKAGHRGVSAFMLDRADHSKTLRTEPIEDRLGIRAGDVGSIFMTDVEVSEADRIGDEGDGFKIAMSCLDNGRFTVARRCHRHGAREPRRLGEIRS
;
A
#
# COMPACT_ATOMS: atom_id res chain seq x y z
N MET A 1 -5.82 18.66 30.14
CA MET A 1 -6.90 18.09 29.32
C MET A 1 -6.36 18.04 27.90
N LEU A 2 -6.36 16.89 27.25
CA LEU A 2 -5.94 16.79 25.84
C LEU A 2 -6.99 17.53 25.00
N ASP A 3 -6.56 18.51 24.22
CA ASP A 3 -7.42 19.13 23.21
C ASP A 3 -7.50 18.16 22.01
N LEU A 4 -8.69 17.67 21.73
CA LEU A 4 -8.97 16.75 20.63
C LEU A 4 -9.62 17.47 19.43
N ALA A 5 -9.72 18.81 19.47
CA ALA A 5 -10.22 19.58 18.35
C ALA A 5 -9.23 19.52 17.17
N LEU A 6 -9.77 19.46 15.96
CA LEU A 6 -8.95 19.58 14.75
C LEU A 6 -8.44 21.01 14.60
N THR A 7 -7.27 21.17 14.03
CA THR A 7 -6.80 22.49 13.60
C THR A 7 -7.57 22.95 12.37
N SER A 8 -7.56 24.26 12.10
CA SER A 8 -8.18 24.82 10.89
C SER A 8 -7.68 24.18 9.60
N ASP A 9 -6.38 23.87 9.53
CA ASP A 9 -5.75 23.22 8.36
C ASP A 9 -6.26 21.77 8.20
N GLN A 10 -6.43 21.06 9.32
CA GLN A 10 -7.00 19.70 9.30
C GLN A 10 -8.47 19.70 8.91
N GLU A 11 -9.26 20.68 9.39
CA GLU A 11 -10.67 20.84 8.99
C GLU A 11 -10.79 21.14 7.49
N GLN A 12 -9.94 22.03 6.97
CA GLN A 12 -9.88 22.35 5.54
C GLN A 12 -9.46 21.14 4.71
N LEU A 13 -8.46 20.38 5.14
CA LEU A 13 -8.03 19.14 4.50
C LEU A 13 -9.20 18.14 4.40
N VAL A 14 -9.89 17.89 5.51
CA VAL A 14 -11.04 16.99 5.57
C VAL A 14 -12.13 17.43 4.61
N ALA A 15 -12.47 18.74 4.59
CA ALA A 15 -13.49 19.29 3.69
C ALA A 15 -13.08 19.09 2.21
N THR A 16 -11.83 19.39 1.88
CA THR A 16 -11.31 19.25 0.52
C THR A 16 -11.36 17.79 0.03
N VAL A 17 -10.90 16.84 0.85
CA VAL A 17 -10.92 15.42 0.49
C VAL A 17 -12.34 14.89 0.38
N ARG A 18 -13.24 15.29 1.29
CA ARG A 18 -14.67 14.92 1.24
C ARG A 18 -15.34 15.37 -0.04
N ASP A 19 -15.16 16.64 -0.42
CA ASP A 19 -15.75 17.21 -1.64
C ASP A 19 -15.18 16.54 -2.89
N PHE A 20 -13.87 16.26 -2.90
CA PHE A 20 -13.23 15.51 -3.96
C PHE A 20 -13.85 14.10 -4.10
N CYS A 21 -13.95 13.35 -3.01
CA CYS A 21 -14.55 12.02 -3.01
C CYS A 21 -16.02 12.02 -3.49
N ALA A 22 -16.79 13.02 -3.10
CA ALA A 22 -18.17 13.14 -3.52
C ALA A 22 -18.32 13.36 -5.04
N ARG A 23 -17.38 14.08 -5.65
CA ARG A 23 -17.40 14.36 -7.09
C ARG A 23 -16.81 13.23 -7.92
N GLU A 24 -15.65 12.71 -7.52
CA GLU A 24 -14.83 11.84 -8.37
C GLU A 24 -15.10 10.35 -8.17
N PHE A 25 -15.50 9.95 -6.95
CA PHE A 25 -15.61 8.53 -6.59
C PHE A 25 -17.03 8.07 -6.30
N ALA A 26 -17.82 8.82 -5.55
CA ALA A 26 -19.15 8.40 -5.13
C ALA A 26 -20.10 8.05 -6.29
N PRO A 27 -20.04 8.72 -7.46
CA PRO A 27 -20.98 8.42 -8.57
C PRO A 27 -20.80 7.03 -9.18
N THR A 28 -19.59 6.48 -9.17
CA THR A 28 -19.24 5.24 -9.91
C THR A 28 -19.05 4.02 -9.03
N ILE A 29 -18.73 4.22 -7.73
CA ILE A 29 -18.29 3.11 -6.89
C ILE A 29 -19.32 2.00 -6.75
N GLY A 30 -20.60 2.33 -6.60
CA GLY A 30 -21.66 1.30 -6.48
C GLY A 30 -21.82 0.45 -7.73
N ALA A 31 -21.58 1.01 -8.91
CA ALA A 31 -21.59 0.26 -10.17
C ALA A 31 -20.33 -0.62 -10.27
N ASN A 32 -19.17 -0.07 -9.96
CA ASN A 32 -17.88 -0.76 -9.99
C ASN A 32 -17.86 -1.95 -9.02
N ASP A 33 -18.37 -1.77 -7.79
CA ASP A 33 -18.46 -2.86 -6.80
C ASP A 33 -19.37 -4.00 -7.27
N ARG A 34 -20.56 -3.68 -7.82
CA ARG A 34 -21.45 -4.72 -8.37
C ARG A 34 -20.84 -5.50 -9.52
N ALA A 35 -20.09 -4.79 -10.38
CA ALA A 35 -19.41 -5.39 -11.53
C ALA A 35 -18.10 -6.09 -11.14
N GLY A 36 -17.58 -5.89 -9.94
CA GLY A 36 -16.22 -6.31 -9.56
C GLY A 36 -15.14 -5.60 -10.38
N HIS A 37 -15.42 -4.38 -10.84
CA HIS A 37 -14.55 -3.63 -11.75
C HIS A 37 -13.66 -2.66 -10.97
N HIS A 38 -12.34 -2.80 -11.13
CA HIS A 38 -11.37 -1.82 -10.66
C HIS A 38 -11.23 -0.67 -11.66
N ASP A 39 -11.40 0.57 -11.18
CA ASP A 39 -11.13 1.77 -11.96
C ASP A 39 -9.62 2.04 -11.99
N PRO A 40 -8.92 1.90 -13.13
CA PRO A 40 -7.48 2.09 -13.21
C PRO A 40 -7.04 3.54 -12.97
N GLU A 41 -7.97 4.50 -13.00
CA GLU A 41 -7.67 5.91 -12.78
C GLU A 41 -7.70 6.35 -11.31
N ILE A 42 -8.02 5.45 -10.37
CA ILE A 42 -8.09 5.77 -8.94
C ILE A 42 -6.81 6.46 -8.46
N PHE A 43 -5.64 5.89 -8.77
CA PHE A 43 -4.37 6.44 -8.32
C PHE A 43 -4.08 7.81 -8.96
N ALA A 44 -4.32 7.97 -10.24
CA ALA A 44 -4.15 9.25 -10.94
C ALA A 44 -5.08 10.34 -10.36
N LYS A 45 -6.32 10.00 -10.02
CA LYS A 45 -7.25 10.91 -9.35
C LYS A 45 -6.74 11.31 -7.96
N LEU A 46 -6.25 10.36 -7.14
CA LEU A 46 -5.64 10.68 -5.84
C LEU A 46 -4.39 11.55 -5.99
N ALA A 47 -3.59 11.31 -7.02
CA ALA A 47 -2.40 12.08 -7.35
C ALA A 47 -2.72 13.52 -7.77
N SER A 48 -3.84 13.75 -8.45
CA SER A 48 -4.27 15.09 -8.90
C SER A 48 -4.45 16.10 -7.77
N ILE A 49 -4.68 15.61 -6.55
CA ILE A 49 -4.78 16.44 -5.32
C ILE A 49 -3.61 16.19 -4.35
N GLY A 50 -2.52 15.55 -4.82
CA GLY A 50 -1.27 15.38 -4.08
C GLY A 50 -1.29 14.37 -2.94
N LEU A 51 -2.30 13.51 -2.83
CA LEU A 51 -2.43 12.57 -1.72
C LEU A 51 -1.30 11.52 -1.64
N PRO A 52 -0.73 10.98 -2.74
CA PRO A 52 0.38 10.03 -2.66
C PRO A 52 1.60 10.53 -1.90
N GLY A 53 1.84 11.85 -1.92
CA GLY A 53 2.94 12.51 -1.22
C GLY A 53 2.57 13.12 0.13
N ALA A 54 1.35 12.93 0.63
CA ALA A 54 0.80 13.68 1.77
C ALA A 54 1.76 13.79 2.96
N CYS A 55 2.36 12.69 3.41
CA CYS A 55 3.20 12.65 4.62
C CYS A 55 4.71 12.77 4.36
N PHE A 56 5.16 12.77 3.11
CA PHE A 56 6.59 12.83 2.83
C PHE A 56 7.08 14.27 2.81
N PRO A 57 8.33 14.53 3.26
CA PRO A 57 8.92 15.86 3.20
C PRO A 57 8.97 16.42 1.77
N GLN A 58 8.93 17.75 1.66
CA GLN A 58 8.98 18.45 0.36
C GLN A 58 10.22 18.10 -0.47
N ARG A 59 11.36 17.79 0.17
CA ARG A 59 12.59 17.34 -0.54
C ARG A 59 12.42 16.05 -1.32
N TYR A 60 11.38 15.25 -1.03
CA TYR A 60 10.99 14.05 -1.78
C TYR A 60 9.76 14.27 -2.65
N GLY A 61 9.28 15.50 -2.78
CA GLY A 61 8.09 15.83 -3.57
C GLY A 61 6.76 15.70 -2.82
N GLY A 62 6.81 15.53 -1.50
CA GLY A 62 5.61 15.44 -0.66
C GLY A 62 5.17 16.77 -0.06
N HIS A 63 4.12 16.71 0.78
CA HIS A 63 3.51 17.90 1.39
C HIS A 63 3.90 18.09 2.87
N GLY A 64 4.54 17.10 3.50
CA GLY A 64 5.00 17.16 4.89
C GLY A 64 3.85 17.18 5.92
N LEU A 65 2.68 16.66 5.56
CA LEU A 65 1.57 16.53 6.51
C LEU A 65 1.93 15.53 7.62
N ASP A 66 1.38 15.76 8.80
CA ASP A 66 1.53 14.83 9.90
C ASP A 66 0.75 13.53 9.68
N TYR A 67 1.08 12.52 10.49
CA TYR A 67 0.46 11.20 10.34
C TYR A 67 -1.02 11.18 10.79
N LEU A 68 -1.43 12.12 11.67
CA LEU A 68 -2.83 12.32 12.03
C LEU A 68 -3.63 12.80 10.81
N SER A 69 -3.09 13.75 10.07
CA SER A 69 -3.70 14.25 8.82
C SER A 69 -3.89 13.13 7.79
N LEU A 70 -2.91 12.21 7.63
CA LEU A 70 -3.10 11.01 6.81
C LEU A 70 -4.27 10.16 7.32
N GLY A 71 -4.39 9.99 8.62
CA GLY A 71 -5.52 9.27 9.23
C GLY A 71 -6.87 9.90 8.88
N LEU A 72 -6.97 11.23 8.91
CA LEU A 72 -8.17 11.96 8.52
C LEU A 72 -8.52 11.80 7.04
N VAL A 73 -7.50 11.85 6.16
CA VAL A 73 -7.66 11.56 4.73
C VAL A 73 -8.18 10.14 4.52
N CYS A 74 -7.56 9.15 5.17
CA CYS A 74 -7.99 7.75 5.08
C CYS A 74 -9.44 7.58 5.57
N GLU A 75 -9.88 8.32 6.58
CA GLU A 75 -11.24 8.30 7.09
C GLU A 75 -12.26 8.81 6.05
N GLU A 76 -11.95 9.89 5.33
CA GLU A 76 -12.82 10.42 4.28
C GLU A 76 -12.88 9.50 3.04
N LEU A 77 -11.76 8.94 2.63
CA LEU A 77 -11.71 7.95 1.54
C LEU A 77 -12.52 6.69 1.89
N GLU A 78 -12.34 6.15 3.10
CA GLU A 78 -13.09 4.98 3.60
C GLU A 78 -14.59 5.25 3.71
N TYR A 79 -15.01 6.50 3.96
CA TYR A 79 -16.42 6.87 4.02
C TYR A 79 -17.12 6.61 2.69
N VAL A 80 -16.45 6.76 1.57
CA VAL A 80 -16.98 6.46 0.23
C VAL A 80 -16.84 4.98 -0.05
N ASP A 81 -15.61 4.45 -0.03
CA ASP A 81 -15.35 3.02 -0.16
C ASP A 81 -13.94 2.64 0.32
N THR A 82 -13.81 1.42 0.85
CA THR A 82 -12.55 0.83 1.29
C THR A 82 -11.47 0.80 0.21
N VAL A 83 -11.83 0.68 -1.06
CA VAL A 83 -10.89 0.61 -2.20
C VAL A 83 -9.97 1.82 -2.22
N PHE A 84 -10.52 3.03 -2.14
CA PHE A 84 -9.74 4.27 -2.24
C PHE A 84 -8.76 4.43 -1.08
N ARG A 85 -9.21 4.13 0.14
CA ARG A 85 -8.35 4.12 1.30
C ARG A 85 -7.26 3.05 1.18
N THR A 86 -7.56 1.86 0.63
CA THR A 86 -6.60 0.77 0.50
C THR A 86 -5.45 1.14 -0.41
N VAL A 87 -5.72 1.69 -1.60
CA VAL A 87 -4.69 2.18 -2.53
C VAL A 87 -3.74 3.14 -1.82
N LEU A 88 -4.27 4.18 -1.16
CA LEU A 88 -3.44 5.18 -0.48
C LEU A 88 -2.70 4.61 0.74
N SER A 89 -3.37 3.78 1.54
CA SER A 89 -2.82 3.17 2.75
C SER A 89 -1.66 2.21 2.45
N VAL A 90 -1.77 1.39 1.41
CA VAL A 90 -0.68 0.50 0.98
C VAL A 90 0.47 1.31 0.42
N HIS A 91 0.19 2.25 -0.46
CA HIS A 91 1.19 3.09 -1.09
C HIS A 91 2.02 3.91 -0.08
N ILE A 92 1.36 4.68 0.80
CA ILE A 92 2.04 5.50 1.81
C ILE A 92 2.41 4.68 3.03
N GLY A 93 1.42 4.04 3.67
CA GLY A 93 1.57 3.46 5.00
C GLY A 93 2.48 2.24 5.04
N LEU A 94 2.43 1.40 4.01
CA LEU A 94 3.28 0.21 3.94
C LEU A 94 4.58 0.50 3.18
N VAL A 95 4.49 0.81 1.87
CA VAL A 95 5.69 0.92 1.03
C VAL A 95 6.43 2.21 1.28
N GLY A 96 5.76 3.36 1.18
CA GLY A 96 6.39 4.66 1.26
C GLY A 96 7.05 4.92 2.62
N MET A 97 6.35 4.62 3.74
CA MET A 97 6.93 4.75 5.08
C MET A 97 8.05 3.73 5.34
N GLY A 98 7.96 2.53 4.74
CA GLY A 98 9.05 1.57 4.75
C GLY A 98 10.30 2.12 4.08
N LEU A 99 10.16 2.66 2.87
CA LEU A 99 11.27 3.31 2.15
C LEU A 99 11.79 4.55 2.89
N TYR A 100 10.91 5.39 3.42
CA TYR A 100 11.32 6.58 4.16
C TYR A 100 12.19 6.23 5.37
N THR A 101 11.88 5.12 6.05
CA THR A 101 12.58 4.68 7.27
C THR A 101 13.85 3.90 6.98
N TRP A 102 13.82 2.98 6.00
CA TRP A 102 14.84 1.95 5.83
C TRP A 102 15.72 2.10 4.59
N ALA A 103 15.28 2.87 3.59
CA ALA A 103 16.02 3.04 2.35
C ALA A 103 17.18 4.04 2.52
N THR A 104 18.25 3.84 1.75
CA THR A 104 19.33 4.82 1.60
C THR A 104 18.82 6.07 0.89
N GLU A 105 19.59 7.17 0.92
CA GLU A 105 19.17 8.40 0.23
C GLU A 105 19.02 8.19 -1.29
N ASP A 106 19.95 7.45 -1.91
CA ASP A 106 19.87 7.12 -3.34
C ASP A 106 18.63 6.29 -3.67
N GLN A 107 18.30 5.31 -2.82
CA GLN A 107 17.07 4.52 -2.95
C GLN A 107 15.81 5.38 -2.77
N LYS A 108 15.81 6.35 -1.85
CA LYS A 108 14.69 7.30 -1.69
C LYS A 108 14.52 8.16 -2.94
N GLN A 109 15.59 8.65 -3.52
CA GLN A 109 15.50 9.40 -4.78
C GLN A 109 14.95 8.53 -5.91
N ARG A 110 15.38 7.28 -6.01
CA ARG A 110 14.93 6.35 -7.05
C ARG A 110 13.48 5.90 -6.88
N TRP A 111 13.08 5.53 -5.67
CA TRP A 111 11.80 4.87 -5.40
C TRP A 111 10.76 5.77 -4.76
N LEU A 112 11.13 6.52 -3.69
CA LEU A 112 10.19 7.30 -2.91
C LEU A 112 9.76 8.59 -3.63
N VAL A 113 10.65 9.26 -4.35
CA VAL A 113 10.34 10.52 -5.04
C VAL A 113 9.24 10.33 -6.10
N PRO A 114 9.34 9.39 -7.06
CA PRO A 114 8.26 9.18 -8.03
C PRO A 114 6.96 8.70 -7.38
N MET A 115 7.04 7.94 -6.29
CA MET A 115 5.86 7.58 -5.49
C MET A 115 5.19 8.81 -4.88
N ALA A 116 5.95 9.67 -4.19
CA ALA A 116 5.44 10.87 -3.52
C ALA A 116 4.83 11.87 -4.51
N ARG A 117 5.34 11.93 -5.74
CA ARG A 117 4.78 12.76 -6.82
C ARG A 117 3.53 12.16 -7.48
N GLY A 118 3.14 10.94 -7.12
CA GLY A 118 2.04 10.25 -7.77
C GLY A 118 2.33 9.77 -9.18
N GLU A 119 3.60 9.66 -9.56
CA GLU A 119 4.05 9.18 -10.88
C GLU A 119 4.08 7.65 -10.95
N LYS A 120 4.27 6.98 -9.79
CA LYS A 120 4.42 5.54 -9.65
C LYS A 120 3.60 5.02 -8.46
N LEU A 121 2.72 4.06 -8.70
CA LEU A 121 1.99 3.34 -7.66
C LEU A 121 2.85 2.19 -7.13
N ALA A 122 2.79 1.94 -5.82
CA ALA A 122 3.51 0.84 -5.20
C ALA A 122 2.60 -0.11 -4.43
N CYS A 123 2.88 -1.42 -4.52
CA CYS A 123 2.22 -2.48 -3.79
C CYS A 123 3.17 -3.23 -2.83
N TYR A 124 2.57 -4.03 -1.92
CA TYR A 124 3.27 -4.68 -0.81
C TYR A 124 3.06 -6.19 -0.85
N GLY A 125 4.08 -6.93 -1.25
CA GLY A 125 4.05 -8.39 -1.44
C GLY A 125 4.69 -9.14 -0.28
N LEU A 126 3.93 -9.43 0.79
CA LEU A 126 4.41 -10.15 1.98
C LEU A 126 3.81 -11.55 2.09
N THR A 127 2.47 -11.63 2.08
CA THR A 127 1.68 -12.83 2.34
C THR A 127 1.88 -13.90 1.27
N GLU A 128 1.97 -15.15 1.69
CA GLU A 128 2.04 -16.34 0.82
C GLU A 128 0.87 -17.30 1.08
N PRO A 129 0.57 -18.25 0.18
CA PRO A 129 -0.52 -19.20 0.38
C PRO A 129 -0.50 -19.92 1.73
N ASN A 130 0.70 -20.26 2.22
CA ASN A 130 0.92 -20.98 3.48
C ASN A 130 1.55 -20.13 4.59
N ALA A 131 1.72 -18.82 4.39
CA ALA A 131 2.34 -17.91 5.34
C ALA A 131 1.60 -16.57 5.39
N GLY A 132 0.47 -16.53 6.09
CA GLY A 132 -0.33 -15.34 6.36
C GLY A 132 0.06 -14.73 7.70
N SER A 133 -0.60 -15.15 8.79
CA SER A 133 -0.28 -14.65 10.14
C SER A 133 1.12 -15.05 10.61
N ASP A 134 1.58 -16.24 10.24
CA ASP A 134 2.97 -16.68 10.46
C ASP A 134 3.85 -16.30 9.25
N VAL A 135 4.17 -15.03 9.14
CA VAL A 135 5.03 -14.48 8.07
C VAL A 135 6.43 -15.09 8.09
N ALA A 136 6.93 -15.51 9.25
CA ALA A 136 8.28 -16.11 9.38
C ALA A 136 8.40 -17.43 8.64
N SER A 137 7.29 -18.12 8.39
CA SER A 137 7.25 -19.39 7.65
C SER A 137 7.20 -19.22 6.12
N MET A 138 7.32 -18.00 5.59
CA MET A 138 7.34 -17.75 4.14
C MET A 138 8.35 -18.66 3.42
N GLN A 139 8.06 -18.98 2.17
CA GLN A 139 8.84 -19.90 1.35
C GLN A 139 9.52 -19.24 0.13
N ALA A 140 9.09 -18.05 -0.26
CA ALA A 140 9.76 -17.28 -1.32
C ALA A 140 11.25 -17.12 -0.98
N THR A 141 12.11 -17.32 -1.97
CA THR A 141 13.57 -17.28 -1.82
C THR A 141 14.18 -16.18 -2.66
N ALA A 142 15.32 -15.66 -2.18
CA ALA A 142 16.17 -14.72 -2.90
C ALA A 142 17.60 -15.27 -2.87
N ARG A 143 17.99 -16.00 -3.91
CA ARG A 143 19.31 -16.64 -4.00
C ARG A 143 20.34 -15.66 -4.54
N ARG A 144 21.37 -15.35 -3.75
CA ARG A 144 22.42 -14.41 -4.14
C ARG A 144 23.26 -14.97 -5.28
N GLN A 145 23.56 -14.13 -6.28
CA GLN A 145 24.47 -14.38 -7.40
C GLN A 145 25.35 -13.15 -7.63
N GLY A 146 26.50 -13.10 -6.96
CA GLY A 146 27.36 -11.93 -7.01
C GLY A 146 26.69 -10.70 -6.43
N ASN A 147 26.46 -9.67 -7.24
CA ASN A 147 25.80 -8.42 -6.85
C ASN A 147 24.30 -8.39 -7.18
N THR A 148 23.71 -9.55 -7.49
CA THR A 148 22.28 -9.70 -7.77
C THR A 148 21.67 -10.80 -6.92
N TYR A 149 20.34 -10.85 -6.87
CA TYR A 149 19.53 -11.90 -6.27
C TYR A 149 18.55 -12.44 -7.30
N LEU A 150 18.36 -13.75 -7.34
CA LEU A 150 17.26 -14.38 -8.06
C LEU A 150 16.11 -14.69 -7.11
N LEU A 151 14.98 -14.01 -7.31
CA LEU A 151 13.78 -14.16 -6.51
C LEU A 151 12.86 -15.20 -7.15
N ASN A 152 12.42 -16.16 -6.33
CA ASN A 152 11.48 -17.20 -6.71
C ASN A 152 10.40 -17.36 -5.64
N GLY A 153 9.13 -17.51 -6.05
CA GLY A 153 8.02 -17.75 -5.15
C GLY A 153 6.74 -17.05 -5.56
N GLN A 154 5.76 -17.10 -4.67
CA GLN A 154 4.43 -16.53 -4.88
C GLN A 154 4.04 -15.62 -3.70
N LYS A 155 3.40 -14.50 -4.00
CA LYS A 155 2.70 -13.66 -3.01
C LYS A 155 1.22 -13.63 -3.34
N VAL A 156 0.37 -13.59 -2.31
CA VAL A 156 -1.10 -13.59 -2.47
C VAL A 156 -1.74 -12.48 -1.65
N TRP A 157 -2.96 -12.12 -1.99
CA TRP A 157 -3.72 -11.04 -1.34
C TRP A 157 -3.02 -9.69 -1.41
N VAL A 158 -2.28 -9.47 -2.49
CA VAL A 158 -1.57 -8.21 -2.73
C VAL A 158 -2.56 -7.20 -3.31
N SER A 159 -2.79 -6.10 -2.59
CA SER A 159 -3.55 -4.97 -3.13
C SER A 159 -2.73 -4.27 -4.20
N ASP A 160 -3.40 -3.84 -5.27
CA ASP A 160 -2.82 -3.20 -6.44
C ASP A 160 -1.78 -4.10 -7.15
N ALA A 161 -2.02 -5.44 -7.10
CA ALA A 161 -1.09 -6.43 -7.65
C ALA A 161 -0.91 -6.30 -9.14
N ASP A 162 -1.95 -5.94 -9.89
CA ASP A 162 -1.92 -5.80 -11.34
C ASP A 162 -1.58 -4.38 -11.80
N THR A 163 -2.01 -3.38 -11.04
CA THR A 163 -1.89 -1.97 -11.41
C THR A 163 -0.62 -1.28 -10.91
N ALA A 164 0.02 -1.77 -9.82
CA ALA A 164 1.20 -1.13 -9.27
C ALA A 164 2.42 -1.21 -10.20
N ASP A 165 3.15 -0.09 -10.31
CA ASP A 165 4.43 0.00 -11.00
C ASP A 165 5.56 -0.63 -10.18
N PHE A 166 5.58 -0.32 -8.87
CA PHE A 166 6.62 -0.73 -7.93
C PHE A 166 6.10 -1.78 -6.95
N LEU A 167 6.96 -2.73 -6.61
CA LEU A 167 6.61 -3.80 -5.69
C LEU A 167 7.66 -3.89 -4.57
N LEU A 168 7.25 -3.72 -3.33
CA LEU A 168 8.07 -4.08 -2.17
C LEU A 168 7.76 -5.54 -1.81
N VAL A 169 8.72 -6.43 -2.05
CA VAL A 169 8.57 -7.87 -1.81
C VAL A 169 9.55 -8.39 -0.78
N PHE A 170 9.18 -9.46 -0.09
CA PHE A 170 9.98 -10.10 0.94
C PHE A 170 10.27 -11.55 0.57
N ALA A 171 11.53 -11.96 0.69
CA ALA A 171 11.97 -13.31 0.38
C ALA A 171 13.12 -13.75 1.29
N LYS A 172 13.31 -15.05 1.46
CA LYS A 172 14.41 -15.61 2.26
C LYS A 172 15.71 -15.59 1.48
N THR A 173 16.69 -14.86 1.99
CA THR A 173 18.10 -14.93 1.59
C THR A 173 18.84 -16.04 2.33
N ASP A 174 18.43 -16.36 3.57
CA ASP A 174 18.86 -17.53 4.32
C ASP A 174 17.65 -18.33 4.84
N PRO A 175 17.27 -19.44 4.18
CA PRO A 175 16.14 -20.27 4.61
C PRO A 175 16.31 -20.92 5.99
N LYS A 176 17.54 -21.02 6.50
CA LYS A 176 17.85 -21.68 7.80
C LYS A 176 17.78 -20.72 8.98
N ALA A 177 17.83 -19.40 8.74
CA ALA A 177 17.85 -18.39 9.80
C ALA A 177 16.46 -17.97 10.32
N GLY A 178 15.37 -18.65 9.90
CA GLY A 178 14.00 -18.31 10.29
C GLY A 178 13.61 -16.89 9.86
N HIS A 179 13.07 -16.08 10.77
CA HIS A 179 12.69 -14.70 10.50
C HIS A 179 13.89 -13.79 10.21
N ARG A 180 15.10 -14.12 10.73
CA ARG A 180 16.33 -13.37 10.47
C ARG A 180 16.92 -13.65 9.07
N GLY A 181 16.39 -14.61 8.35
CA GLY A 181 16.81 -14.90 6.98
C GLY A 181 15.95 -14.20 5.92
N VAL A 182 15.00 -13.35 6.32
CA VAL A 182 14.14 -12.60 5.40
C VAL A 182 14.79 -11.28 5.02
N SER A 183 14.79 -10.95 3.72
CA SER A 183 15.25 -9.67 3.18
C SER A 183 14.13 -8.99 2.38
N ALA A 184 14.23 -7.68 2.19
CA ALA A 184 13.25 -6.85 1.48
C ALA A 184 13.85 -6.32 0.19
N PHE A 185 13.07 -6.32 -0.90
CA PHE A 185 13.51 -5.91 -2.24
C PHE A 185 12.47 -5.02 -2.89
N MET A 186 12.93 -3.94 -3.54
CA MET A 186 12.10 -3.14 -4.44
C MET A 186 12.27 -3.64 -5.88
N LEU A 187 11.14 -3.77 -6.56
CA LEU A 187 11.09 -4.15 -7.98
C LEU A 187 10.38 -3.07 -8.77
N ASP A 188 10.86 -2.74 -9.97
CA ASP A 188 10.08 -2.05 -11.00
C ASP A 188 9.45 -3.12 -11.91
N ARG A 189 8.13 -3.11 -12.02
CA ARG A 189 7.39 -4.05 -12.88
C ARG A 189 7.88 -4.03 -14.33
N ALA A 190 8.21 -2.84 -14.84
CA ALA A 190 8.64 -2.66 -16.22
C ALA A 190 9.91 -3.44 -16.54
N ASP A 191 10.83 -3.55 -15.58
CA ASP A 191 12.10 -4.28 -15.74
C ASP A 191 11.92 -5.81 -15.71
N HIS A 192 10.79 -6.29 -15.16
CA HIS A 192 10.58 -7.71 -14.86
C HIS A 192 9.38 -8.35 -15.58
N SER A 193 8.87 -7.74 -16.64
CA SER A 193 7.65 -8.17 -17.34
C SER A 193 7.64 -9.61 -17.86
N LYS A 194 8.82 -10.26 -17.99
CA LYS A 194 8.97 -11.66 -18.44
C LYS A 194 9.04 -12.67 -17.29
N THR A 195 9.45 -12.24 -16.11
CA THR A 195 9.77 -13.08 -14.95
C THR A 195 8.83 -12.86 -13.77
N LEU A 196 8.05 -11.78 -13.85
CA LEU A 196 7.03 -11.41 -12.87
C LEU A 196 5.66 -11.46 -13.54
N ARG A 197 4.76 -12.28 -13.01
CA ARG A 197 3.38 -12.44 -13.50
C ARG A 197 2.40 -12.17 -12.37
N THR A 198 1.26 -11.58 -12.69
CA THR A 198 0.17 -11.35 -11.75
C THR A 198 -1.08 -12.11 -12.18
N GLU A 199 -1.92 -12.47 -11.21
CA GLU A 199 -3.24 -13.04 -11.45
C GLU A 199 -4.23 -12.40 -10.47
N PRO A 200 -5.37 -11.89 -10.95
CA PRO A 200 -6.38 -11.31 -10.08
C PRO A 200 -7.02 -12.40 -9.19
N ILE A 201 -7.45 -11.99 -7.98
CA ILE A 201 -8.30 -12.79 -7.11
C ILE A 201 -9.72 -12.26 -7.28
N GLU A 202 -10.52 -12.99 -8.03
CA GLU A 202 -11.91 -12.67 -8.36
C GLU A 202 -12.89 -13.21 -7.29
N ASP A 203 -14.18 -12.92 -7.46
CA ASP A 203 -15.31 -13.43 -6.66
C ASP A 203 -15.18 -13.21 -5.14
N ARG A 204 -14.54 -12.10 -4.74
CA ARG A 204 -14.41 -11.74 -3.33
C ARG A 204 -15.75 -11.34 -2.74
N LEU A 205 -15.95 -11.66 -1.45
CA LEU A 205 -17.17 -11.34 -0.72
C LEU A 205 -17.35 -9.81 -0.54
N GLY A 206 -16.26 -9.05 -0.40
CA GLY A 206 -16.27 -7.59 -0.24
C GLY A 206 -15.06 -6.93 -0.91
N ILE A 207 -15.05 -5.59 -0.98
CA ILE A 207 -14.03 -4.78 -1.65
C ILE A 207 -13.87 -5.22 -3.12
N ARG A 208 -15.00 -5.46 -3.77
CA ARG A 208 -15.04 -6.11 -5.08
C ARG A 208 -14.45 -5.25 -6.18
N ALA A 209 -14.55 -3.92 -6.05
CA ALA A 209 -13.96 -2.97 -6.99
C ALA A 209 -12.45 -2.73 -6.77
N GLY A 210 -11.80 -3.41 -5.80
CA GLY A 210 -10.36 -3.26 -5.58
C GLY A 210 -9.55 -4.19 -6.48
N ASP A 211 -8.36 -3.76 -6.92
CA ASP A 211 -7.36 -4.65 -7.47
C ASP A 211 -6.71 -5.45 -6.32
N VAL A 212 -6.91 -6.75 -6.31
CA VAL A 212 -6.23 -7.68 -5.38
C VAL A 212 -5.83 -8.92 -6.15
N GLY A 213 -4.59 -9.30 -6.05
CA GLY A 213 -4.07 -10.42 -6.84
C GLY A 213 -2.98 -11.22 -6.16
N SER A 214 -2.50 -12.20 -6.92
CA SER A 214 -1.29 -12.97 -6.66
C SER A 214 -0.15 -12.46 -7.52
N ILE A 215 1.07 -12.51 -7.00
CA ILE A 215 2.31 -12.21 -7.72
C ILE A 215 3.13 -13.47 -7.77
N PHE A 216 3.56 -13.86 -8.97
CA PHE A 216 4.44 -15.01 -9.20
C PHE A 216 5.80 -14.50 -9.69
N MET A 217 6.84 -14.93 -9.02
CA MET A 217 8.24 -14.60 -9.32
C MET A 217 8.95 -15.85 -9.78
N THR A 218 9.54 -15.82 -10.96
CA THR A 218 10.32 -16.93 -11.51
C THR A 218 11.64 -16.38 -12.01
N ASP A 219 12.72 -16.65 -11.26
CA ASP A 219 14.06 -16.13 -11.51
C ASP A 219 14.09 -14.61 -11.77
N VAL A 220 13.35 -13.85 -10.96
CA VAL A 220 13.36 -12.40 -11.02
C VAL A 220 14.70 -11.90 -10.53
N GLU A 221 15.51 -11.36 -11.45
CA GLU A 221 16.84 -10.84 -11.13
C GLU A 221 16.74 -9.43 -10.53
N VAL A 222 17.26 -9.25 -9.33
CA VAL A 222 17.20 -7.97 -8.59
C VAL A 222 18.61 -7.58 -8.16
N SER A 223 18.99 -6.33 -8.42
CA SER A 223 20.28 -5.79 -7.99
C SER A 223 20.36 -5.73 -6.45
N GLU A 224 21.54 -5.93 -5.90
CA GLU A 224 21.81 -5.67 -4.48
C GLU A 224 21.49 -4.21 -4.10
N ALA A 225 21.62 -3.28 -5.04
CA ALA A 225 21.26 -1.87 -4.83
C ALA A 225 19.75 -1.64 -4.59
N ASP A 226 18.89 -2.61 -4.95
CA ASP A 226 17.43 -2.55 -4.77
C ASP A 226 16.96 -3.35 -3.53
N ARG A 227 17.90 -3.92 -2.77
CA ARG A 227 17.61 -4.48 -1.45
C ARG A 227 17.47 -3.35 -0.44
N ILE A 228 16.35 -3.33 0.28
CA ILE A 228 16.05 -2.33 1.32
C ILE A 228 16.56 -2.83 2.67
N GLY A 229 17.35 -2.01 3.35
CA GLY A 229 18.04 -2.38 4.58
C GLY A 229 19.16 -3.40 4.37
N ASP A 230 19.66 -3.99 5.46
CA ASP A 230 20.65 -5.05 5.39
C ASP A 230 20.03 -6.42 5.10
N GLU A 231 20.85 -7.37 4.60
CA GLU A 231 20.41 -8.74 4.43
C GLU A 231 19.99 -9.33 5.78
N GLY A 232 18.77 -9.88 5.83
CA GLY A 232 18.16 -10.38 7.06
C GLY A 232 17.28 -9.37 7.82
N ASP A 233 17.26 -8.09 7.46
CA ASP A 233 16.38 -7.08 8.09
C ASP A 233 14.92 -7.13 7.59
N GLY A 234 14.62 -7.92 6.56
CA GLY A 234 13.31 -7.90 5.90
C GLY A 234 12.13 -8.15 6.83
N PHE A 235 12.25 -9.05 7.79
CA PHE A 235 11.17 -9.29 8.76
C PHE A 235 10.90 -8.04 9.64
N LYS A 236 11.94 -7.38 10.10
CA LYS A 236 11.84 -6.15 10.89
C LYS A 236 11.25 -5.01 10.07
N ILE A 237 11.68 -4.88 8.82
CA ILE A 237 11.12 -3.92 7.86
C ILE A 237 9.63 -4.21 7.67
N ALA A 238 9.25 -5.47 7.40
CA ALA A 238 7.87 -5.86 7.20
C ALA A 238 6.98 -5.50 8.40
N MET A 239 7.42 -5.78 9.62
CA MET A 239 6.65 -5.46 10.83
C MET A 239 6.50 -3.95 11.02
N SER A 240 7.54 -3.15 10.77
CA SER A 240 7.46 -1.69 10.86
C SER A 240 6.49 -1.10 9.83
N CYS A 241 6.44 -1.65 8.60
CA CYS A 241 5.46 -1.27 7.59
C CYS A 241 4.03 -1.58 8.08
N LEU A 242 3.81 -2.79 8.63
CA LEU A 242 2.48 -3.19 9.12
C LEU A 242 2.01 -2.32 10.29
N ASP A 243 2.88 -1.86 11.18
CA ASP A 243 2.49 -0.95 12.26
C ASP A 243 1.97 0.38 11.72
N ASN A 244 2.60 0.94 10.69
CA ASN A 244 2.10 2.12 9.99
C ASN A 244 0.76 1.84 9.29
N GLY A 245 0.63 0.71 8.59
CA GLY A 245 -0.60 0.31 7.92
C GLY A 245 -1.78 0.11 8.87
N ARG A 246 -1.54 -0.43 10.07
CA ARG A 246 -2.59 -0.62 11.10
C ARG A 246 -3.22 0.70 11.55
N PHE A 247 -2.45 1.78 11.63
CA PHE A 247 -2.99 3.10 11.96
C PHE A 247 -4.01 3.56 10.91
N THR A 248 -3.68 3.48 9.62
CA THR A 248 -4.57 3.88 8.53
C THR A 248 -5.84 3.02 8.46
N VAL A 249 -5.72 1.72 8.80
CA VAL A 249 -6.87 0.80 8.90
C VAL A 249 -7.72 1.06 10.14
N ALA A 250 -7.12 1.38 11.29
CA ALA A 250 -7.85 1.67 12.53
C ALA A 250 -8.78 2.89 12.39
N ARG A 251 -8.37 3.91 11.66
CA ARG A 251 -9.21 5.09 11.34
C ARG A 251 -10.48 4.73 10.55
N ARG A 252 -10.44 3.66 9.76
CA ARG A 252 -11.62 3.08 9.09
C ARG A 252 -12.77 2.78 10.06
N CYS A 253 -12.46 2.13 11.18
CA CYS A 253 -13.47 1.62 12.11
C CYS A 253 -14.31 2.75 12.74
N HIS A 254 -13.73 3.95 12.92
CA HIS A 254 -14.41 5.07 13.52
C HIS A 254 -15.58 5.58 12.65
N ARG A 255 -15.40 5.69 11.32
CA ARG A 255 -16.45 6.22 10.42
C ARG A 255 -17.53 5.20 10.08
N HIS A 256 -17.23 3.92 10.00
CA HIS A 256 -18.27 2.90 9.82
C HIS A 256 -19.21 2.84 11.01
N GLY A 257 -18.71 2.95 12.24
CA GLY A 257 -19.54 3.07 13.43
C GLY A 257 -20.42 4.33 13.44
N ALA A 258 -19.98 5.43 12.81
CA ALA A 258 -20.77 6.65 12.69
C ALA A 258 -21.84 6.61 11.58
N ARG A 259 -21.73 5.68 10.61
CA ARG A 259 -22.71 5.50 9.52
C ARG A 259 -23.94 4.68 9.94
N GLU A 260 -23.78 3.70 10.81
CA GLU A 260 -24.89 2.82 11.21
C GLU A 260 -26.10 3.55 11.77
N PRO A 261 -25.99 4.55 12.65
CA PRO A 261 -27.16 5.24 13.17
C PRO A 261 -27.99 5.96 12.11
N ARG A 262 -27.36 6.47 11.04
CA ARG A 262 -28.06 7.17 9.95
C ARG A 262 -28.79 6.22 9.01
N ARG A 263 -28.19 5.07 8.66
CA ARG A 263 -28.86 4.06 7.82
C ARG A 263 -30.04 3.41 8.52
N LEU A 264 -29.95 3.16 9.82
CA LEU A 264 -31.05 2.59 10.60
C LEU A 264 -32.23 3.55 10.75
N GLY A 265 -31.98 4.88 10.72
CA GLY A 265 -33.03 5.90 10.69
C GLY A 265 -33.77 5.97 9.36
N GLU A 266 -33.09 5.76 8.24
CA GLU A 266 -33.69 5.77 6.89
C GLU A 266 -34.50 4.50 6.56
N ILE A 267 -34.22 3.38 7.23
CA ILE A 267 -34.97 2.09 7.05
C ILE A 267 -36.28 2.11 7.88
N ARG A 268 -36.43 3.02 8.84
CA ARG A 268 -37.62 3.11 9.72
C ARG A 268 -38.65 4.20 9.30
N SER A 269 -38.36 4.93 8.25
CA SER A 269 -39.27 5.88 7.62
C SER A 269 -39.74 5.36 6.25
#